data_8b48ef00d8c6a737a36c8dd117b5f73d
#
_entry.id   8b48ef00d8c6a737a36c8dd117b5f73d
#
_cell.length_a   1.000
_cell.length_b   1.000
_cell.length_c   1.000
_cell.angle_alpha   90.00
_cell.angle_beta   90.00
_cell.angle_gamma   90.00
#
_symmetry.space_group_name_H-M   'P 1'
#
loop_
_entity.id
_entity.type
_entity.pdbx_description
1 polymer ?
#
loop_
_entity_poly.entity_id
_entity_poly.type
_entity_poly.pdbx_seq_one_letter_code
_entity_poly.pdbx_strand_id
1 'polypeptide(L)'
;MSEKREGYQFVGWYIDKECTKRLNPGGVLPHSVTLYDKWIPIWYPIEYDVDGGVMSRRNTRYTCIESEELLLYPAFKKGVMFEGWQLNGEIVTSLPAGIHEPVILTAIYKECPVIHFETCGGANYMDVCTDEHGLLGDLKPPVRVGYTFDGWFWDCDYRWRYNLDEPIHESCTLYAHWQVSQYKITYDLNGGLSSRRNPKSYTYFSDTIHLLPASKPGYDFVGWFDERGNELNVIREHSMGNKHLIAQFRKRELD
;
A
#
# COMPACT_ATOMS: atom_id res chain seq x y z
N MET A 1 -1.01 -15.47 -53.91
CA MET A 1 -0.34 -16.05 -52.72
C MET A 1 -0.45 -15.01 -51.63
N SER A 2 -1.06 -15.34 -50.49
CA SER A 2 -1.02 -14.39 -49.35
C SER A 2 0.38 -14.37 -48.79
N GLU A 3 1.01 -13.20 -48.72
CA GLU A 3 2.28 -13.05 -48.02
C GLU A 3 2.10 -13.47 -46.56
N LYS A 4 3.06 -14.21 -46.07
CA LYS A 4 3.08 -14.59 -44.64
C LYS A 4 3.43 -13.36 -43.84
N ARG A 5 2.56 -12.94 -42.91
CA ARG A 5 2.80 -11.83 -42.01
C ARG A 5 3.07 -12.38 -40.61
N GLU A 6 4.31 -12.20 -40.14
CA GLU A 6 4.76 -12.72 -38.87
C GLU A 6 3.98 -12.08 -37.70
N GLY A 7 3.57 -12.87 -36.74
CA GLY A 7 2.75 -12.43 -35.61
C GLY A 7 1.27 -12.18 -35.91
N TYR A 8 0.84 -12.44 -37.16
CA TYR A 8 -0.55 -12.23 -37.55
C TYR A 8 -1.15 -13.47 -38.20
N GLN A 9 -2.42 -13.70 -37.94
CA GLN A 9 -3.24 -14.71 -38.62
C GLN A 9 -4.02 -14.07 -39.76
N PHE A 10 -3.89 -14.63 -40.96
CA PHE A 10 -4.70 -14.23 -42.09
C PHE A 10 -6.14 -14.67 -41.89
N VAL A 11 -7.09 -13.74 -42.00
CA VAL A 11 -8.53 -13.99 -41.83
C VAL A 11 -9.20 -14.23 -43.17
N GLY A 12 -8.80 -13.49 -44.20
CA GLY A 12 -9.38 -13.61 -45.52
C GLY A 12 -9.28 -12.34 -46.35
N TRP A 13 -9.78 -12.44 -47.57
CA TRP A 13 -9.93 -11.33 -48.50
C TRP A 13 -11.30 -10.68 -48.36
N TYR A 14 -11.35 -9.36 -48.48
CA TYR A 14 -12.53 -8.53 -48.38
C TYR A 14 -12.65 -7.62 -49.60
N ILE A 15 -13.88 -7.24 -49.97
CA ILE A 15 -14.18 -6.39 -51.13
C ILE A 15 -14.38 -4.92 -50.72
N ASP A 16 -14.25 -4.59 -49.44
CA ASP A 16 -14.36 -3.26 -48.90
C ASP A 16 -13.15 -2.96 -47.96
N LYS A 17 -12.71 -1.72 -47.93
CA LYS A 17 -11.55 -1.27 -47.15
C LYS A 17 -11.70 -1.49 -45.66
N GLU A 18 -12.92 -1.42 -45.17
CA GLU A 18 -13.29 -1.61 -43.75
C GLU A 18 -13.31 -3.10 -43.35
N CYS A 19 -13.04 -3.99 -44.31
CA CYS A 19 -13.03 -5.45 -44.13
C CYS A 19 -14.31 -5.98 -43.46
N THR A 20 -15.47 -5.49 -43.89
CA THR A 20 -16.80 -5.94 -43.41
C THR A 20 -17.43 -6.99 -44.33
N LYS A 21 -17.15 -6.94 -45.63
CA LYS A 21 -17.71 -7.83 -46.66
C LYS A 21 -16.65 -8.81 -47.14
N ARG A 22 -16.65 -10.01 -46.55
CA ARG A 22 -15.71 -11.07 -46.88
C ARG A 22 -15.95 -11.61 -48.28
N LEU A 23 -14.90 -11.84 -49.05
CA LEU A 23 -14.95 -12.55 -50.31
C LEU A 23 -15.25 -14.05 -50.06
N ASN A 24 -16.34 -14.55 -50.59
CA ASN A 24 -16.65 -15.98 -50.54
C ASN A 24 -15.86 -16.73 -51.61
N PRO A 25 -15.26 -17.89 -51.31
CA PRO A 25 -14.63 -18.73 -52.30
C PRO A 25 -15.66 -19.14 -53.40
N GLY A 26 -15.32 -18.87 -54.66
CA GLY A 26 -16.23 -19.19 -55.79
C GLY A 26 -17.26 -18.10 -56.14
N GLY A 27 -17.28 -16.97 -55.43
CA GLY A 27 -18.11 -15.83 -55.80
C GLY A 27 -17.65 -15.17 -57.11
N VAL A 28 -18.61 -14.75 -57.94
CA VAL A 28 -18.32 -13.97 -59.16
C VAL A 28 -17.96 -12.55 -58.77
N LEU A 29 -16.74 -12.13 -59.10
CA LEU A 29 -16.27 -10.76 -58.86
C LEU A 29 -16.72 -9.82 -59.99
N PRO A 30 -17.07 -8.55 -59.66
CA PRO A 30 -17.22 -7.51 -60.67
C PRO A 30 -15.91 -7.32 -61.46
N HIS A 31 -15.96 -6.81 -62.68
CA HIS A 31 -14.84 -6.73 -63.60
C HIS A 31 -13.61 -5.91 -63.12
N SER A 32 -13.72 -5.16 -62.02
CA SER A 32 -12.60 -4.48 -61.38
C SER A 32 -12.94 -4.26 -59.92
N VAL A 33 -12.34 -5.03 -59.05
CA VAL A 33 -12.48 -4.87 -57.61
C VAL A 33 -11.12 -4.91 -56.92
N THR A 34 -10.91 -4.01 -55.99
CA THR A 34 -9.74 -4.05 -55.11
C THR A 34 -10.06 -4.99 -53.96
N LEU A 35 -9.18 -5.94 -53.72
CA LEU A 35 -9.30 -6.85 -52.59
C LEU A 35 -8.42 -6.37 -51.47
N TYR A 36 -8.97 -6.42 -50.28
CA TYR A 36 -8.30 -6.04 -49.02
C TYR A 36 -8.08 -7.30 -48.19
N ASP A 37 -6.84 -7.50 -47.74
CA ASP A 37 -6.46 -8.56 -46.83
C ASP A 37 -6.74 -8.15 -45.38
N LYS A 38 -7.33 -9.07 -44.62
CA LYS A 38 -7.55 -8.89 -43.19
C LYS A 38 -6.64 -9.79 -42.39
N TRP A 39 -5.94 -9.18 -41.44
CA TRP A 39 -5.06 -9.85 -40.52
C TRP A 39 -5.46 -9.52 -39.10
N ILE A 40 -5.37 -10.50 -38.20
CA ILE A 40 -5.55 -10.31 -36.78
C ILE A 40 -4.27 -10.72 -36.05
N PRO A 41 -3.87 -10.01 -34.98
CA PRO A 41 -2.69 -10.39 -34.23
C PRO A 41 -2.91 -11.75 -33.55
N ILE A 42 -1.85 -12.53 -33.47
CA ILE A 42 -1.81 -13.79 -32.74
C ILE A 42 -1.51 -13.47 -31.28
N TRP A 43 -2.25 -14.10 -30.36
CA TRP A 43 -1.98 -14.04 -28.94
C TRP A 43 -1.08 -15.19 -28.54
N TYR A 44 0.03 -14.87 -27.88
CA TYR A 44 1.02 -15.82 -27.39
C TYR A 44 0.87 -15.95 -25.87
N PRO A 45 0.79 -17.17 -25.31
CA PRO A 45 0.72 -17.38 -23.86
C PRO A 45 2.05 -17.02 -23.18
N ILE A 46 1.93 -16.59 -21.93
CA ILE A 46 3.05 -16.43 -21.01
C ILE A 46 2.87 -17.46 -19.90
N GLU A 47 3.81 -18.37 -19.78
CA GLU A 47 3.85 -19.37 -18.71
C GLU A 47 4.90 -18.96 -17.67
N TYR A 48 4.62 -19.25 -16.40
CA TYR A 48 5.47 -18.88 -15.27
C TYR A 48 5.82 -20.10 -14.44
N ASP A 49 7.09 -20.37 -14.34
CA ASP A 49 7.65 -21.24 -13.32
C ASP A 49 8.16 -20.38 -12.16
N VAL A 50 7.46 -20.43 -11.04
CA VAL A 50 7.77 -19.62 -9.86
C VAL A 50 8.76 -20.28 -8.90
N ASP A 51 9.31 -21.43 -9.23
CA ASP A 51 10.30 -22.17 -8.42
C ASP A 51 9.92 -22.23 -6.92
N GLY A 52 8.69 -22.66 -6.63
CA GLY A 52 8.14 -22.74 -5.28
C GLY A 52 7.71 -21.41 -4.64
N GLY A 53 7.82 -20.32 -5.35
CA GLY A 53 7.24 -19.03 -4.96
C GLY A 53 5.76 -18.89 -5.28
N VAL A 54 5.22 -17.68 -5.11
CA VAL A 54 3.83 -17.32 -5.43
C VAL A 54 3.78 -16.01 -6.19
N MET A 55 2.73 -15.81 -6.97
CA MET A 55 2.44 -14.55 -7.66
C MET A 55 1.06 -14.04 -7.28
N SER A 56 0.92 -12.76 -6.97
CA SER A 56 -0.37 -12.09 -6.74
C SER A 56 -1.05 -11.65 -8.05
N ARG A 57 -0.25 -11.34 -9.07
CA ARG A 57 -0.67 -10.92 -10.41
C ARG A 57 0.23 -11.53 -11.46
N ARG A 58 -0.32 -11.74 -12.65
CA ARG A 58 0.45 -12.22 -13.81
C ARG A 58 -0.17 -11.75 -15.11
N ASN A 59 0.66 -11.46 -16.09
CA ASN A 59 0.25 -11.32 -17.48
C ASN A 59 0.06 -12.74 -18.04
N THR A 60 -0.99 -12.99 -18.76
CA THR A 60 -1.28 -14.36 -19.26
C THR A 60 -0.98 -14.55 -20.73
N ARG A 61 -0.90 -13.44 -21.48
CA ARG A 61 -0.65 -13.44 -22.93
C ARG A 61 -0.22 -12.06 -23.42
N TYR A 62 0.38 -12.00 -24.57
CA TYR A 62 0.75 -10.78 -25.28
C TYR A 62 0.61 -10.95 -26.81
N THR A 63 0.73 -9.85 -27.56
CA THR A 63 0.69 -9.85 -29.04
C THR A 63 1.91 -9.10 -29.61
N CYS A 64 2.19 -9.36 -30.88
CA CYS A 64 3.26 -8.67 -31.61
C CYS A 64 3.01 -7.19 -31.90
N ILE A 65 1.78 -6.70 -31.69
CA ILE A 65 1.42 -5.29 -31.94
C ILE A 65 1.62 -4.40 -30.72
N GLU A 66 1.96 -4.97 -29.57
CA GLU A 66 2.34 -4.18 -28.41
C GLU A 66 3.63 -3.42 -28.78
N SER A 67 3.49 -2.09 -28.88
CA SER A 67 4.57 -1.18 -29.27
C SER A 67 5.49 -0.84 -28.11
N GLU A 68 5.11 -1.23 -26.91
CA GLU A 68 5.81 -0.95 -25.67
C GLU A 68 6.22 -2.26 -24.98
N GLU A 69 7.21 -2.13 -24.13
CA GLU A 69 7.69 -3.19 -23.27
C GLU A 69 6.62 -3.61 -22.26
N LEU A 70 6.34 -4.91 -22.16
CA LEU A 70 5.38 -5.45 -21.20
C LEU A 70 6.05 -5.69 -19.86
N LEU A 71 5.80 -4.84 -18.87
CA LEU A 71 6.30 -5.02 -17.50
C LEU A 71 5.72 -6.30 -16.88
N LEU A 72 6.60 -7.09 -16.26
CA LEU A 72 6.27 -8.34 -15.59
C LEU A 72 6.09 -8.11 -14.09
N TYR A 73 5.10 -8.77 -13.50
CA TYR A 73 4.90 -8.74 -12.04
C TYR A 73 5.90 -9.67 -11.36
N PRO A 74 6.47 -9.26 -10.20
CA PRO A 74 7.40 -10.10 -9.47
C PRO A 74 6.72 -11.32 -8.83
N ALA A 75 7.50 -12.39 -8.65
CA ALA A 75 7.14 -13.50 -7.79
C ALA A 75 7.65 -13.25 -6.37
N PHE A 76 7.02 -13.88 -5.39
CA PHE A 76 7.42 -13.84 -3.99
C PHE A 76 7.74 -15.23 -3.48
N LYS A 77 8.88 -15.37 -2.81
CA LYS A 77 9.29 -16.60 -2.12
C LYS A 77 9.91 -16.21 -0.78
N LYS A 78 9.46 -16.86 0.30
CA LYS A 78 9.92 -16.52 1.65
C LYS A 78 11.43 -16.77 1.79
N GLY A 79 12.16 -15.80 2.37
CA GLY A 79 13.59 -15.93 2.70
C GLY A 79 14.56 -15.66 1.55
N VAL A 80 14.06 -15.20 0.42
CA VAL A 80 14.87 -14.82 -0.74
C VAL A 80 14.28 -13.59 -1.43
N MET A 81 15.10 -12.83 -2.12
CA MET A 81 14.70 -11.68 -2.91
C MET A 81 14.49 -12.11 -4.37
N PHE A 82 13.39 -11.70 -4.97
CA PHE A 82 13.15 -11.89 -6.40
C PHE A 82 14.10 -10.99 -7.20
N GLU A 83 14.89 -11.56 -8.08
CA GLU A 83 15.85 -10.86 -8.91
C GLU A 83 15.27 -10.50 -10.30
N GLY A 84 14.46 -11.40 -10.84
CA GLY A 84 13.84 -11.23 -12.15
C GLY A 84 13.34 -12.54 -12.72
N TRP A 85 12.92 -12.50 -13.96
CA TRP A 85 12.50 -13.65 -14.74
C TRP A 85 13.60 -14.09 -15.70
N GLN A 86 13.96 -15.35 -15.70
CA GLN A 86 14.87 -15.90 -16.73
C GLN A 86 14.09 -16.14 -18.02
N LEU A 87 14.55 -15.54 -19.10
CA LEU A 87 14.09 -15.75 -20.46
C LEU A 87 15.30 -15.96 -21.36
N ASN A 88 15.39 -17.11 -22.01
CA ASN A 88 16.49 -17.48 -22.93
C ASN A 88 17.90 -17.31 -22.32
N GLY A 89 18.04 -17.50 -21.01
CA GLY A 89 19.32 -17.39 -20.30
C GLY A 89 19.63 -16.01 -19.73
N GLU A 90 18.81 -15.00 -20.01
CA GLU A 90 18.94 -13.64 -19.47
C GLU A 90 17.90 -13.37 -18.38
N ILE A 91 18.23 -12.52 -17.42
CA ILE A 91 17.28 -12.08 -16.38
C ILE A 91 16.61 -10.80 -16.87
N VAL A 92 15.26 -10.85 -16.92
CA VAL A 92 14.43 -9.75 -17.41
C VAL A 92 13.36 -9.38 -16.39
N THR A 93 12.94 -8.11 -16.38
CA THR A 93 11.78 -7.61 -15.59
C THR A 93 10.59 -7.24 -16.48
N SER A 94 10.79 -7.34 -17.80
CA SER A 94 9.80 -7.02 -18.82
C SER A 94 10.02 -7.90 -20.05
N LEU A 95 9.00 -8.00 -20.90
CA LEU A 95 9.13 -8.61 -22.22
C LEU A 95 9.29 -7.49 -23.26
N PRO A 96 10.30 -7.58 -24.14
CA PRO A 96 10.46 -6.62 -25.22
C PRO A 96 9.29 -6.70 -26.21
N ALA A 97 9.01 -5.61 -26.90
CA ALA A 97 8.05 -5.59 -27.99
C ALA A 97 8.51 -6.53 -29.14
N GLY A 98 7.56 -7.06 -29.87
CA GLY A 98 7.82 -7.82 -31.11
C GLY A 98 8.19 -9.27 -30.95
N ILE A 99 7.99 -9.89 -29.80
CA ILE A 99 8.08 -11.36 -29.63
C ILE A 99 6.87 -12.03 -30.31
N HIS A 100 7.14 -13.08 -31.09
CA HIS A 100 6.13 -13.78 -31.90
C HIS A 100 6.00 -15.27 -31.55
N GLU A 101 6.30 -15.64 -30.31
CA GLU A 101 6.28 -17.02 -29.82
C GLU A 101 5.84 -17.09 -28.36
N PRO A 102 5.30 -18.23 -27.89
CA PRO A 102 5.07 -18.46 -26.48
C PRO A 102 6.36 -18.30 -25.66
N VAL A 103 6.24 -17.74 -24.46
CA VAL A 103 7.39 -17.61 -23.55
C VAL A 103 7.15 -18.35 -22.25
N ILE A 104 8.23 -18.94 -21.73
CA ILE A 104 8.27 -19.52 -20.39
C ILE A 104 9.25 -18.68 -19.56
N LEU A 105 8.77 -18.18 -18.45
CA LEU A 105 9.52 -17.32 -17.53
C LEU A 105 9.78 -18.09 -16.23
N THR A 106 11.04 -18.33 -15.90
CA THR A 106 11.43 -18.97 -14.65
C THR A 106 11.89 -17.92 -13.65
N ALA A 107 11.33 -17.94 -12.44
CA ALA A 107 11.68 -16.97 -11.41
C ALA A 107 13.12 -17.23 -10.89
N ILE A 108 13.93 -16.17 -10.87
CA ILE A 108 15.27 -16.18 -10.30
C ILE A 108 15.23 -15.44 -8.97
N TYR A 109 15.80 -16.08 -7.95
CA TYR A 109 15.89 -15.55 -6.61
C TYR A 109 17.34 -15.49 -6.15
N LYS A 110 17.63 -14.44 -5.39
CA LYS A 110 18.90 -14.24 -4.71
C LYS A 110 18.74 -14.44 -3.21
N GLU A 111 19.67 -15.14 -2.58
CA GLU A 111 19.74 -15.18 -1.12
C GLU A 111 19.98 -13.78 -0.57
N CYS A 112 19.25 -13.42 0.48
CA CYS A 112 19.37 -12.15 1.15
C CYS A 112 19.25 -12.35 2.66
N PRO A 113 19.88 -11.50 3.49
CA PRO A 113 19.57 -11.44 4.92
C PRO A 113 18.09 -11.20 5.13
N VAL A 114 17.42 -12.08 5.88
CA VAL A 114 16.00 -11.97 6.23
C VAL A 114 15.90 -11.32 7.59
N ILE A 115 15.19 -10.19 7.64
CA ILE A 115 14.95 -9.47 8.88
C ILE A 115 13.54 -9.79 9.35
N HIS A 116 13.48 -10.45 10.50
CA HIS A 116 12.25 -10.72 11.21
C HIS A 116 11.90 -9.54 12.12
N PHE A 117 10.62 -9.18 12.20
CA PHE A 117 10.14 -8.07 13.04
C PHE A 117 9.26 -8.58 14.16
N GLU A 118 9.80 -8.54 15.39
CA GLU A 118 9.00 -8.76 16.59
C GLU A 118 8.31 -7.45 16.99
N THR A 119 7.00 -7.38 16.78
CA THR A 119 6.22 -6.15 16.98
C THR A 119 5.88 -5.85 18.44
N CYS A 120 6.20 -6.74 19.37
CA CYS A 120 5.98 -6.56 20.81
C CYS A 120 4.54 -6.10 21.14
N GLY A 121 3.55 -6.76 20.54
CA GLY A 121 2.12 -6.48 20.71
C GLY A 121 1.54 -5.42 19.76
N GLY A 122 2.29 -5.01 18.75
CA GLY A 122 1.77 -4.26 17.61
C GLY A 122 1.13 -5.17 16.56
N ALA A 123 0.61 -4.57 15.49
CA ALA A 123 0.12 -5.30 14.32
C ALA A 123 1.24 -6.12 13.68
N ASN A 124 0.88 -7.27 13.08
CA ASN A 124 1.83 -8.13 12.39
C ASN A 124 2.61 -7.35 11.34
N TYR A 125 3.89 -7.62 11.26
CA TYR A 125 4.80 -7.05 10.30
C TYR A 125 5.45 -8.17 9.47
N MET A 126 5.61 -7.96 8.18
CA MET A 126 6.19 -8.99 7.31
C MET A 126 7.71 -8.98 7.41
N ASP A 127 8.31 -10.17 7.30
CA ASP A 127 9.75 -10.30 7.13
C ASP A 127 10.18 -9.58 5.85
N VAL A 128 11.31 -8.90 5.88
CA VAL A 128 11.86 -8.13 4.75
C VAL A 128 13.29 -8.60 4.49
N CYS A 129 13.67 -8.65 3.22
CA CYS A 129 15.08 -8.82 2.84
C CYS A 129 15.76 -7.45 2.75
N THR A 130 17.04 -7.40 3.06
CA THR A 130 17.87 -6.24 2.77
C THR A 130 18.13 -6.12 1.27
N ASP A 131 18.39 -4.91 0.80
CA ASP A 131 18.85 -4.66 -0.57
C ASP A 131 20.32 -5.11 -0.77
N GLU A 132 20.89 -4.82 -1.94
CA GLU A 132 22.28 -5.15 -2.27
C GLU A 132 23.33 -4.42 -1.41
N HIS A 133 22.93 -3.34 -0.73
CA HIS A 133 23.75 -2.57 0.19
C HIS A 133 23.52 -2.96 1.65
N GLY A 134 22.64 -3.93 1.93
CA GLY A 134 22.28 -4.36 3.27
C GLY A 134 21.22 -3.47 3.93
N LEU A 135 20.57 -2.56 3.21
CA LEU A 135 19.59 -1.63 3.75
C LEU A 135 18.17 -2.17 3.64
N LEU A 136 17.31 -1.75 4.58
CA LEU A 136 15.90 -2.18 4.64
C LEU A 136 14.95 -1.28 3.84
N GLY A 137 15.46 -0.20 3.26
CA GLY A 137 14.63 0.77 2.56
C GLY A 137 13.64 1.50 3.50
N ASP A 138 12.54 1.96 2.92
CA ASP A 138 11.52 2.75 3.65
C ASP A 138 10.56 1.82 4.41
N LEU A 139 10.87 1.56 5.68
CA LEU A 139 10.02 0.80 6.59
C LEU A 139 8.90 1.68 7.14
N LYS A 140 7.65 1.35 6.82
CA LYS A 140 6.50 1.98 7.45
C LYS A 140 6.42 1.58 8.93
N PRO A 141 6.22 2.55 9.87
CA PRO A 141 6.07 2.20 11.27
C PRO A 141 4.86 1.26 11.49
N PRO A 142 5.01 0.22 12.33
CA PRO A 142 3.88 -0.62 12.71
C PRO A 142 2.88 0.18 13.57
N VAL A 143 1.68 -0.38 13.77
CA VAL A 143 0.61 0.27 14.54
C VAL A 143 0.28 -0.54 15.79
N ARG A 144 0.14 0.16 16.91
CA ARG A 144 -0.34 -0.40 18.19
C ARG A 144 -1.29 0.58 18.86
N VAL A 145 -2.50 0.14 19.16
CA VAL A 145 -3.54 0.99 19.75
C VAL A 145 -3.09 1.54 21.12
N GLY A 146 -3.18 2.85 21.29
CA GLY A 146 -2.78 3.54 22.53
C GLY A 146 -1.29 3.79 22.67
N TYR A 147 -0.48 3.43 21.68
CA TYR A 147 0.97 3.61 21.69
C TYR A 147 1.47 4.37 20.46
N THR A 148 2.61 5.02 20.62
CA THR A 148 3.40 5.64 19.56
C THR A 148 4.64 4.77 19.33
N PHE A 149 4.90 4.44 18.07
CA PHE A 149 6.10 3.70 17.69
C PHE A 149 7.35 4.57 17.93
N ASP A 150 8.29 4.06 18.71
CA ASP A 150 9.53 4.77 19.04
C ASP A 150 10.69 4.36 18.11
N GLY A 151 10.68 3.13 17.59
CA GLY A 151 11.72 2.64 16.68
C GLY A 151 11.91 1.14 16.77
N TRP A 152 12.79 0.66 15.90
CA TRP A 152 13.28 -0.71 15.91
C TRP A 152 14.57 -0.80 16.74
N PHE A 153 14.75 -1.91 17.43
CA PHE A 153 15.88 -2.18 18.31
C PHE A 153 16.48 -3.55 18.01
N TRP A 154 17.78 -3.69 18.21
CA TRP A 154 18.52 -4.95 18.03
C TRP A 154 18.23 -5.99 19.11
N ASP A 155 17.77 -5.57 20.27
CA ASP A 155 17.52 -6.44 21.43
C ASP A 155 16.17 -6.14 22.10
N CYS A 156 15.61 -7.16 22.77
CA CYS A 156 14.33 -7.06 23.46
C CYS A 156 14.35 -6.24 24.75
N ASP A 157 15.54 -5.85 25.22
CA ASP A 157 15.73 -4.94 26.38
C ASP A 157 15.80 -3.47 25.94
N TYR A 158 15.73 -3.21 24.63
CA TYR A 158 15.72 -1.88 24.01
C TYR A 158 16.97 -1.04 24.33
N ARG A 159 18.13 -1.65 24.46
CA ARG A 159 19.40 -0.99 24.74
C ARG A 159 20.04 -0.40 23.50
N TRP A 160 19.90 -1.08 22.36
CA TRP A 160 20.55 -0.75 21.10
C TRP A 160 19.51 -0.47 20.02
N ARG A 161 19.30 0.83 19.74
CA ARG A 161 18.40 1.26 18.69
C ARG A 161 18.99 0.96 17.32
N TYR A 162 18.20 0.37 16.43
CA TYR A 162 18.58 0.21 15.03
C TYR A 162 18.42 1.55 14.29
N ASN A 163 19.45 1.92 13.51
CA ASN A 163 19.40 3.06 12.60
C ASN A 163 19.11 2.55 11.19
N LEU A 164 18.11 3.13 10.51
CA LEU A 164 17.70 2.71 9.15
C LEU A 164 18.81 2.84 8.09
N ASP A 165 19.82 3.70 8.34
CA ASP A 165 20.98 3.86 7.46
C ASP A 165 22.11 2.85 7.76
N GLU A 166 21.93 1.99 8.77
CA GLU A 166 22.91 0.98 9.15
C GLU A 166 22.68 -0.32 8.37
N PRO A 167 23.68 -0.80 7.61
CA PRO A 167 23.53 -2.01 6.82
C PRO A 167 23.47 -3.28 7.67
N ILE A 168 22.60 -4.21 7.31
CA ILE A 168 22.45 -5.53 7.92
C ILE A 168 22.89 -6.57 6.89
N HIS A 169 23.91 -7.35 7.24
CA HIS A 169 24.50 -8.36 6.35
C HIS A 169 24.15 -9.81 6.74
N GLU A 170 23.48 -10.00 7.87
CA GLU A 170 23.07 -11.30 8.37
C GLU A 170 21.61 -11.27 8.81
N SER A 171 20.92 -12.41 8.67
CA SER A 171 19.53 -12.52 9.14
C SER A 171 19.44 -12.30 10.64
N CYS A 172 18.50 -11.47 11.06
CA CYS A 172 18.31 -11.11 12.47
C CYS A 172 16.85 -10.80 12.80
N THR A 173 16.59 -10.51 14.07
CA THR A 173 15.30 -10.01 14.54
C THR A 173 15.44 -8.60 15.05
N LEU A 174 14.54 -7.70 14.61
CA LEU A 174 14.39 -6.36 15.15
C LEU A 174 13.11 -6.27 15.99
N TYR A 175 13.22 -5.60 17.13
CA TYR A 175 12.16 -5.49 18.13
C TYR A 175 11.55 -4.10 18.13
N ALA A 176 10.23 -4.01 18.04
CA ALA A 176 9.52 -2.74 18.11
C ALA A 176 9.47 -2.20 19.53
N HIS A 177 9.91 -0.97 19.74
CA HIS A 177 9.73 -0.25 21.01
C HIS A 177 8.55 0.72 20.91
N TRP A 178 7.79 0.80 22.01
CA TRP A 178 6.55 1.54 22.09
C TRP A 178 6.52 2.47 23.30
N GLN A 179 6.05 3.68 23.07
CA GLN A 179 5.73 4.62 24.13
C GLN A 179 4.22 4.78 24.25
N VAL A 180 3.69 4.87 25.47
CA VAL A 180 2.27 5.16 25.68
C VAL A 180 1.96 6.55 25.10
N SER A 181 0.99 6.60 24.17
CA SER A 181 0.59 7.87 23.56
C SER A 181 -0.08 8.78 24.60
N GLN A 182 0.42 10.01 24.73
CA GLN A 182 -0.18 11.03 25.56
C GLN A 182 -0.99 12.00 24.68
N TYR A 183 -2.22 12.23 25.07
CA TYR A 183 -3.12 13.18 24.41
C TYR A 183 -3.31 14.41 25.28
N LYS A 184 -3.12 15.59 24.68
CA LYS A 184 -3.23 16.86 25.37
C LYS A 184 -4.69 17.28 25.52
N ILE A 185 -5.04 17.88 26.69
CA ILE A 185 -6.30 18.57 26.92
C ILE A 185 -6.01 20.05 27.06
N THR A 186 -6.66 20.85 26.25
CA THR A 186 -6.60 22.33 26.29
C THR A 186 -7.96 22.90 26.65
N TYR A 187 -7.98 23.99 27.40
CA TYR A 187 -9.20 24.60 27.92
C TYR A 187 -9.28 26.07 27.46
N ASP A 188 -10.30 26.39 26.70
CA ASP A 188 -10.76 27.77 26.51
C ASP A 188 -11.79 28.11 27.58
N LEU A 189 -11.44 29.03 28.45
CA LEU A 189 -12.22 29.32 29.63
C LEU A 189 -13.25 30.43 29.45
N ASN A 190 -13.28 31.10 28.29
CA ASN A 190 -14.21 32.22 28.00
C ASN A 190 -14.28 33.24 29.16
N GLY A 191 -13.11 33.58 29.75
CA GLY A 191 -12.99 34.50 30.88
C GLY A 191 -13.37 33.91 32.23
N GLY A 192 -13.53 32.60 32.32
CA GLY A 192 -13.68 31.86 33.59
C GLY A 192 -12.37 31.28 34.12
N LEU A 193 -12.47 30.46 35.16
CA LEU A 193 -11.37 29.73 35.79
C LEU A 193 -11.68 28.25 35.82
N SER A 194 -10.76 27.41 35.36
CA SER A 194 -10.88 25.95 35.46
C SER A 194 -10.47 25.46 36.85
N SER A 195 -11.06 24.35 37.27
CA SER A 195 -10.55 23.61 38.42
C SER A 195 -9.12 23.11 38.16
N ARG A 196 -8.23 23.26 39.14
CA ARG A 196 -6.87 22.71 39.09
C ARG A 196 -6.86 21.15 39.05
N ARG A 197 -7.97 20.51 39.34
CA ARG A 197 -8.13 19.05 39.28
C ARG A 197 -8.46 18.55 37.88
N ASN A 198 -8.86 19.42 36.95
CA ASN A 198 -9.02 19.04 35.56
C ASN A 198 -7.66 18.69 34.96
N PRO A 199 -7.49 17.50 34.35
CA PRO A 199 -6.19 17.05 33.82
C PRO A 199 -5.79 17.84 32.58
N LYS A 200 -4.48 17.96 32.33
CA LYS A 200 -3.92 18.59 31.13
C LYS A 200 -3.61 17.58 30.02
N SER A 201 -3.63 16.30 30.36
CA SER A 201 -3.38 15.21 29.42
C SER A 201 -4.03 13.92 29.90
N TYR A 202 -4.16 12.97 29.00
CA TYR A 202 -4.64 11.61 29.26
C TYR A 202 -4.01 10.62 28.28
N THR A 203 -4.20 9.35 28.51
CA THR A 203 -3.76 8.26 27.62
C THR A 203 -4.96 7.38 27.26
N TYR A 204 -4.77 6.49 26.30
CA TYR A 204 -5.76 5.44 25.97
C TYR A 204 -6.14 4.58 27.19
N PHE A 205 -5.22 4.41 28.15
CA PHE A 205 -5.37 3.59 29.35
C PHE A 205 -5.86 4.35 30.56
N SER A 206 -6.16 5.64 30.41
CA SER A 206 -6.74 6.43 31.50
C SER A 206 -8.17 5.99 31.78
N ASP A 207 -8.54 5.94 33.05
CA ASP A 207 -9.94 5.77 33.46
C ASP A 207 -10.80 6.90 32.88
N THR A 208 -12.12 6.69 32.89
CA THR A 208 -13.07 7.72 32.50
C THR A 208 -12.89 9.00 33.34
N ILE A 209 -12.63 10.11 32.69
CA ILE A 209 -12.39 11.41 33.30
C ILE A 209 -13.69 12.22 33.29
N HIS A 210 -14.19 12.53 34.47
CA HIS A 210 -15.29 13.47 34.66
C HIS A 210 -14.72 14.87 34.86
N LEU A 211 -14.98 15.76 33.89
CA LEU A 211 -14.45 17.14 33.93
C LEU A 211 -15.22 17.99 34.93
N LEU A 212 -14.50 18.63 35.83
CA LEU A 212 -15.09 19.54 36.78
C LEU A 212 -15.49 20.86 36.11
N PRO A 213 -16.58 21.49 36.58
CA PRO A 213 -17.06 22.73 35.99
C PRO A 213 -16.03 23.88 36.12
N ALA A 214 -16.03 24.77 35.16
CA ALA A 214 -15.35 26.06 35.28
C ALA A 214 -16.22 27.04 36.08
N SER A 215 -15.59 28.04 36.68
CA SER A 215 -16.29 29.09 37.43
C SER A 215 -16.09 30.45 36.78
N LYS A 216 -17.16 31.26 36.74
CA LYS A 216 -17.11 32.65 36.26
C LYS A 216 -18.06 33.50 37.10
N PRO A 217 -17.58 34.59 37.74
CA PRO A 217 -18.42 35.46 38.57
C PRO A 217 -19.65 35.98 37.82
N GLY A 218 -20.85 35.86 38.37
CA GLY A 218 -22.09 36.29 37.77
C GLY A 218 -22.65 35.39 36.65
N TYR A 219 -22.11 34.16 36.49
CA TYR A 219 -22.54 33.23 35.47
C TYR A 219 -22.68 31.82 36.05
N ASP A 220 -23.58 31.04 35.46
CA ASP A 220 -23.70 29.60 35.67
C ASP A 220 -22.94 28.88 34.57
N PHE A 221 -22.20 27.83 34.97
CA PHE A 221 -21.51 26.96 34.02
C PHE A 221 -22.53 26.05 33.33
N VAL A 222 -22.51 26.05 31.99
CA VAL A 222 -23.41 25.22 31.17
C VAL A 222 -22.77 23.86 30.88
N GLY A 223 -21.51 23.85 30.52
CA GLY A 223 -20.78 22.63 30.19
C GLY A 223 -19.48 22.92 29.43
N TRP A 224 -18.72 21.85 29.23
CA TRP A 224 -17.57 21.83 28.31
C TRP A 224 -18.05 21.40 26.91
N PHE A 225 -17.60 22.07 25.88
CA PHE A 225 -17.96 21.80 24.49
C PHE A 225 -16.70 21.65 23.64
N ASP A 226 -16.79 20.84 22.58
CA ASP A 226 -15.77 20.77 21.55
C ASP A 226 -15.90 21.91 20.52
N GLU A 227 -14.96 22.01 19.58
CA GLU A 227 -14.97 23.04 18.51
C GLU A 227 -16.19 22.92 17.58
N ARG A 228 -16.87 21.78 17.56
CA ARG A 228 -18.09 21.55 16.77
C ARG A 228 -19.36 21.89 17.53
N GLY A 229 -19.22 22.28 18.79
CA GLY A 229 -20.36 22.60 19.66
C GLY A 229 -21.02 21.38 20.31
N ASN A 230 -20.37 20.21 20.30
CA ASN A 230 -20.88 19.04 21.02
C ASN A 230 -20.44 19.12 22.49
N GLU A 231 -21.35 18.77 23.40
CA GLU A 231 -21.05 18.71 24.82
C GLU A 231 -20.07 17.57 25.13
N LEU A 232 -19.01 17.90 25.88
CA LEU A 232 -17.93 16.98 26.23
C LEU A 232 -17.52 17.14 27.70
N ASN A 233 -18.39 16.80 28.63
CA ASN A 233 -18.14 16.86 30.07
C ASN A 233 -17.40 15.63 30.61
N VAL A 234 -17.26 14.58 29.78
CA VAL A 234 -16.65 13.30 30.15
C VAL A 234 -15.74 12.84 29.02
N ILE A 235 -14.49 12.54 29.34
CA ILE A 235 -13.57 11.83 28.44
C ILE A 235 -13.62 10.36 28.86
N ARG A 236 -14.18 9.51 28.01
CA ARG A 236 -14.35 8.08 28.32
C ARG A 236 -13.00 7.35 28.24
N GLU A 237 -12.87 6.26 28.96
CA GLU A 237 -11.77 5.30 28.76
C GLU A 237 -11.62 4.93 27.28
N HIS A 238 -10.42 4.58 26.87
CA HIS A 238 -10.07 4.24 25.49
C HIS A 238 -10.26 5.37 24.47
N SER A 239 -10.49 6.61 24.94
CA SER A 239 -10.50 7.78 24.06
C SER A 239 -9.11 8.06 23.51
N MET A 240 -9.05 8.55 22.28
CA MET A 240 -7.81 8.94 21.60
C MET A 240 -7.88 10.37 21.07
N GLY A 241 -6.70 10.93 20.76
CA GLY A 241 -6.55 12.25 20.17
C GLY A 241 -6.63 13.40 21.17
N ASN A 242 -6.04 14.52 20.83
CA ASN A 242 -6.08 15.72 21.66
C ASN A 242 -7.52 16.23 21.82
N LYS A 243 -7.82 16.86 22.95
CA LYS A 243 -9.12 17.49 23.22
C LYS A 243 -8.93 19.00 23.41
N HIS A 244 -9.77 19.76 22.76
CA HIS A 244 -9.91 21.19 22.98
C HIS A 244 -11.30 21.45 23.56
N LEU A 245 -11.36 21.98 24.79
CA LEU A 245 -12.59 22.11 25.57
C LEU A 245 -12.88 23.58 25.78
N ILE A 246 -14.08 23.99 25.39
CA ILE A 246 -14.55 25.38 25.48
C ILE A 246 -15.60 25.44 26.58
N ALA A 247 -15.36 26.26 27.61
CA ALA A 247 -16.34 26.50 28.67
C ALA A 247 -17.49 27.38 28.16
N GLN A 248 -18.71 26.91 28.32
CA GLN A 248 -19.89 27.72 28.07
C GLN A 248 -20.56 28.15 29.38
N PHE A 249 -21.02 29.42 29.41
CA PHE A 249 -21.63 30.06 30.56
C PHE A 249 -22.93 30.75 30.17
N ARG A 250 -23.88 30.77 31.08
CA ARG A 250 -25.11 31.52 31.01
C ARG A 250 -25.10 32.60 32.11
N LYS A 251 -25.42 33.84 31.76
CA LYS A 251 -25.52 34.95 32.73
C LYS A 251 -26.61 34.62 33.75
N ARG A 252 -26.32 34.83 35.03
CA ARG A 252 -27.34 34.73 36.10
C ARG A 252 -28.35 35.88 35.94
N GLU A 253 -29.60 35.57 36.01
CA GLU A 253 -30.63 36.58 36.19
C GLU A 253 -30.57 37.02 37.66
N LEU A 254 -30.51 38.32 37.89
CA LEU A 254 -30.62 38.92 39.22
C LEU A 254 -32.10 39.00 39.53
N ASP A 255 -32.57 38.22 40.48
CA ASP A 255 -33.92 38.40 41.09
C ASP A 255 -34.02 39.73 41.81
#